data_7633791cd7447fbd6f78183f1414de85
#
_entry.id   7633791cd7447fbd6f78183f1414de85
#
_cell.length_a   1.000
_cell.length_b   1.000
_cell.length_c   1.000
_cell.angle_alpha   90.00
_cell.angle_beta   90.00
_cell.angle_gamma   90.00
#
_symmetry.space_group_name_H-M   'P 1'
#
loop_
_entity.id
_entity.type
_entity.pdbx_description
1 polymer ?
#
loop_
_entity_poly.entity_id
_entity_poly.type
_entity_poly.pdbx_seq_one_letter_code
_entity_poly.pdbx_strand_id
1 'polypeptide(L)' 'MNTYYVELDGIDYGTAEYYTTDNYKQLIDWVTMDLEECGGGHADIFDEDGDFVEDIEI' A
#
# COMPACT_ATOMS: atom_id res chain seq x y z
N MET A 1 15.99 3.01 -6.94
CA MET A 1 14.64 2.45 -6.78
C MET A 1 14.35 2.19 -5.31
N ASN A 2 13.16 2.55 -4.85
CA ASN A 2 12.77 2.39 -3.46
C ASN A 2 11.82 1.22 -3.31
N THR A 3 11.96 0.47 -2.22
CA THR A 3 11.06 -0.64 -1.90
C THR A 3 10.19 -0.24 -0.72
N TYR A 4 8.89 -0.49 -0.84
CA TYR A 4 7.92 -0.19 0.21
C TYR A 4 7.20 -1.46 0.63
N TYR A 5 6.91 -1.56 1.91
CA TYR A 5 6.09 -2.63 2.45
C TYR A 5 4.71 -2.06 2.74
N VAL A 6 3.67 -2.69 2.21
CA VAL A 6 2.30 -2.20 2.34
C VAL A 6 1.42 -3.27 2.95
N GLU A 7 0.75 -2.92 4.03
CA GLU A 7 -0.25 -3.78 4.67
C GLU A 7 -1.63 -3.28 4.27
N LEU A 8 -2.36 -4.12 3.52
CA LEU A 8 -3.71 -3.80 3.07
C LEU A 8 -4.71 -4.48 3.99
N ASP A 9 -5.58 -3.68 4.60
CA ASP A 9 -6.65 -4.17 5.47
C ASP A 9 -7.98 -3.84 4.80
N GLY A 10 -8.36 -4.69 3.85
CA GLY A 10 -9.55 -4.50 3.05
C GLY A 10 -10.80 -5.05 3.72
N ILE A 11 -11.96 -4.61 3.24
CA ILE A 11 -13.26 -5.05 3.77
C ILE A 11 -13.46 -6.54 3.49
N ASP A 12 -13.11 -6.99 2.28
CA ASP A 12 -13.32 -8.38 1.88
C ASP A 12 -12.18 -9.30 2.32
N TYR A 13 -10.95 -8.80 2.29
CA TYR A 13 -9.77 -9.58 2.72
C TYR A 13 -8.58 -8.64 2.91
N GLY A 14 -7.59 -9.11 3.65
CA GLY A 14 -6.34 -8.37 3.87
C GLY A 14 -5.16 -9.07 3.23
N THR A 15 -4.13 -8.30 2.92
CA THR A 15 -2.88 -8.85 2.38
C THR A 15 -1.72 -7.90 2.70
N ALA A 16 -0.50 -8.37 2.50
CA ALA A 16 0.70 -7.56 2.67
C ALA A 16 1.65 -7.86 1.51
N GLU A 17 2.21 -6.82 0.92
CA GLU A 17 3.06 -6.93 -0.25
C GLU A 17 4.19 -5.92 -0.24
N TYR A 18 5.26 -6.24 -1.00
CA TYR A 18 6.34 -5.29 -1.27
C TYR A 18 6.14 -4.70 -2.66
N TYR A 19 6.38 -3.39 -2.75
CA TYR A 19 6.31 -2.66 -4.01
C TYR A 19 7.63 -1.95 -4.21
N THR A 20 8.18 -1.99 -5.42
CA THR A 20 9.44 -1.33 -5.76
C THR A 20 9.19 -0.34 -6.88
N THR A 21 9.51 0.93 -6.65
CA THR A 21 9.31 1.99 -7.64
C THR A 21 10.18 3.21 -7.31
N ASP A 22 10.51 4.00 -8.35
CA ASP A 22 11.15 5.31 -8.19
C ASP A 22 10.11 6.42 -8.08
N ASN A 23 8.85 6.11 -8.37
CA ASN A 23 7.78 7.10 -8.46
C ASN A 23 6.74 6.81 -7.39
N TYR A 24 6.76 7.63 -6.32
CA TYR A 24 5.84 7.44 -5.19
C TYR A 24 4.37 7.54 -5.61
N LYS A 25 4.06 8.39 -6.57
CA LYS A 25 2.68 8.51 -7.06
C LYS A 25 2.21 7.21 -7.69
N GLN A 26 3.11 6.50 -8.39
CA GLN A 26 2.80 5.20 -8.97
C GLN A 26 2.50 4.18 -7.86
N LEU A 27 3.24 4.24 -6.75
CA LEU A 27 2.97 3.39 -5.60
C LEU A 27 1.55 3.63 -5.07
N ILE A 28 1.17 4.89 -4.91
CA ILE A 28 -0.16 5.26 -4.44
C ILE A 28 -1.24 4.72 -5.38
N ASP A 29 -1.04 4.84 -6.69
CA ASP A 29 -1.98 4.32 -7.68
C ASP A 29 -2.14 2.80 -7.56
N TRP A 30 -1.04 2.07 -7.43
CA TRP A 30 -1.07 0.61 -7.27
C TRP A 30 -1.77 0.20 -5.99
N VAL A 31 -1.43 0.85 -4.88
CA VAL A 31 -2.02 0.54 -3.58
C VAL A 31 -3.52 0.82 -3.58
N THR A 32 -3.92 1.92 -4.19
CA THR A 32 -5.34 2.29 -4.31
C THR A 32 -6.10 1.23 -5.11
N MET A 33 -5.54 0.78 -6.23
CA MET A 33 -6.16 -0.27 -7.05
C MET A 33 -6.30 -1.58 -6.28
N ASP A 34 -5.25 -1.98 -5.58
CA ASP A 34 -5.28 -3.22 -4.80
C ASP A 34 -6.31 -3.13 -3.68
N LEU A 35 -6.41 -1.97 -3.05
CA LEU A 35 -7.37 -1.75 -1.98
C LEU A 35 -8.80 -1.78 -2.49
N GLU A 36 -9.05 -1.26 -3.71
CA GLU A 36 -10.34 -1.36 -4.35
C GLU A 36 -10.73 -2.82 -4.61
N GLU A 37 -9.76 -3.65 -4.99
CA GLU A 37 -9.99 -5.09 -5.18
C GLU A 37 -10.34 -5.78 -3.87
N CYS A 38 -9.88 -5.25 -2.75
CA CYS A 38 -10.23 -5.75 -1.41
C CYS A 38 -11.56 -5.23 -0.89
N GLY A 39 -12.34 -4.56 -1.74
CA GLY A 39 -13.64 -4.03 -1.35
C GLY A 39 -13.59 -2.68 -0.63
N GLY A 40 -12.43 -2.01 -0.66
CA GLY A 40 -12.19 -0.81 0.13
C GLY A 40 -11.57 -1.17 1.47
N GLY A 41 -11.31 -0.17 2.30
CA GLY A 41 -10.66 -0.33 3.59
C GLY A 41 -9.50 0.64 3.72
N HIS A 42 -8.39 0.22 4.32
CA HIS A 42 -7.21 1.07 4.43
C HIS A 42 -5.92 0.29 4.19
N ALA A 43 -4.87 1.03 3.88
CA ALA A 43 -3.54 0.47 3.64
C ALA A 43 -2.50 1.31 4.36
N ASP A 44 -1.60 0.65 5.09
CA ASP A 44 -0.47 1.29 5.77
C ASP A 44 0.78 1.06 4.94
N ILE A 45 1.49 2.14 4.62
CA ILE A 45 2.71 2.12 3.82
C ILE A 45 3.92 2.34 4.70
N PHE A 46 4.91 1.46 4.57
CA PHE A 46 6.18 1.55 5.30
C PHE A 46 7.32 1.61 4.29
N ASP A 47 8.40 2.34 4.64
CA ASP A 47 9.57 2.44 3.77
C ASP A 47 10.54 1.26 3.98
N GLU A 48 11.69 1.30 3.32
CA GLU A 48 12.70 0.25 3.39
C GLU A 48 13.24 0.02 4.80
N ASP A 49 13.22 1.06 5.63
CA ASP A 49 13.71 0.99 7.01
C ASP A 49 12.62 0.51 7.98
N GLY A 50 11.40 0.30 7.47
CA GLY A 50 10.28 -0.11 8.30
C GLY A 50 9.56 1.05 8.96
N ASP A 51 9.89 2.29 8.57
CA ASP A 51 9.24 3.47 9.11
C ASP A 51 7.91 3.73 8.41
N PHE A 52 6.90 4.10 9.20
CA PHE A 52 5.58 4.42 8.66
C PHE A 52 5.64 5.64 7.76
N VAL A 53 5.07 5.55 6.56
CA VAL A 53 5.03 6.64 5.58
C VAL A 53 3.67 7.30 5.58
N GLU A 54 2.63 6.56 5.26
CA GLU A 54 1.27 7.07 5.30
C GLU A 54 0.22 5.96 5.26
N ASP A 55 -1.00 6.34 5.60
CA ASP A 55 -2.17 5.46 5.54
C ASP A 55 -3.08 5.97 4.43
N ILE A 56 -3.57 5.05 3.60
CA ILE A 56 -4.52 5.36 2.54
C ILE A 56 -5.84 4.68 2.89
N GLU A 57 -6.94 5.41 2.73
CA GLU A 57 -8.27 4.90 3.05
C GLU A 57 -9.23 5.18 1.90
N ILE A 58 -10.02 4.18 1.53
CA ILE A 58 -11.07 4.33 0.52
C ILE A 58 -12.33 3.54 0.89
#